data_3c3ef13e2f92bfa41061ecc1d2e145e3
#
_entry.id   3c3ef13e2f92bfa41061ecc1d2e145e3
#
_cell.length_a   1.000
_cell.length_b   1.000
_cell.length_c   1.000
_cell.angle_alpha   90.00
_cell.angle_beta   90.00
_cell.angle_gamma   90.00
#
_symmetry.space_group_name_H-M   'P 1'
#
loop_
_entity.id
_entity.type
_entity.pdbx_description
1 polymer ?
#
loop_
_entity_poly.entity_id
_entity_poly.type
_entity_poly.pdbx_seq_one_letter_code
_entity_poly.pdbx_strand_id
1 'polypeptide(L)'
;IADYPFTTIDPNVGIGLVNSPKPCPCANLAEQSPSTDSMNTSVCQPRTGRCHNHARLVPITLIDVAGLVPGASEGRGRGNQFLSDLSRCDLLIQVIDISGTTDLEGVPGNDPSESNSEEEMRFLWHELDRWILGIIQDQWKRTSRRAQGRGRQGLEEALLDRLSGLGASRRAVHAALDALSSDIDLTSPWTWDDSTLLILSSTIRKEMFPILIAANKSDVAASGRIEALKNDLSESGISVVATSADTHLTLQRVETSGLAKQDRETGQLVITNKSALDERRRLALEELNKRLARIGGTGLDKLLRLAVFDILDRIVCYPVGDDNKWTDVDGVILPDALLLPAGSTAKDLAYSVHTDLGDGFIRATNARTGRTLGADHVLEFNDVIRIHAKT
;
A
#
# COMPACT_ATOMS: atom_id res chain seq x y z
N ILE A 1 -0.99 4.56 -16.37
CA ILE A 1 -1.37 5.94 -16.01
C ILE A 1 -1.42 6.70 -17.33
N ALA A 2 -2.60 7.16 -17.71
CA ALA A 2 -2.81 7.95 -18.92
C ALA A 2 -2.88 9.44 -18.55
N ASP A 3 -2.59 10.32 -19.50
CA ASP A 3 -2.64 11.78 -19.31
C ASP A 3 -4.09 12.33 -19.29
N TYR A 4 -5.09 11.45 -19.47
CA TYR A 4 -6.51 11.83 -19.44
C TYR A 4 -7.17 11.30 -18.19
N PRO A 5 -7.96 12.10 -17.45
CA PRO A 5 -8.79 11.63 -16.35
C PRO A 5 -9.89 10.67 -16.86
N PHE A 6 -10.34 9.77 -15.99
CA PHE A 6 -11.45 8.84 -16.26
C PHE A 6 -11.22 7.78 -17.36
N THR A 7 -9.98 7.42 -17.63
CA THR A 7 -9.65 6.34 -18.57
C THR A 7 -10.03 4.96 -18.06
N THR A 8 -10.07 4.78 -16.74
CA THR A 8 -10.47 3.53 -16.09
C THR A 8 -11.98 3.54 -15.85
N ILE A 9 -12.71 2.63 -16.50
CA ILE A 9 -14.16 2.50 -16.38
C ILE A 9 -14.53 1.49 -15.29
N ASP A 10 -13.87 0.34 -15.29
CA ASP A 10 -13.98 -0.70 -14.27
C ASP A 10 -12.61 -0.87 -13.60
N PRO A 11 -12.57 -1.13 -12.27
CA PRO A 11 -11.31 -1.26 -11.58
C PRO A 11 -10.46 -2.41 -12.14
N ASN A 12 -9.21 -2.09 -12.47
CA ASN A 12 -8.25 -3.09 -12.87
C ASN A 12 -7.52 -3.62 -11.62
N VAL A 13 -7.63 -4.91 -11.38
CA VAL A 13 -6.93 -5.58 -10.28
C VAL A 13 -5.68 -6.26 -10.83
N GLY A 14 -4.54 -5.91 -10.28
CA GLY A 14 -3.24 -6.47 -10.65
C GLY A 14 -2.43 -6.92 -9.45
N ILE A 15 -1.44 -7.76 -9.71
CA ILE A 15 -0.47 -8.18 -8.69
C ILE A 15 0.78 -7.31 -8.85
N GLY A 16 1.04 -6.49 -7.84
CA GLY A 16 2.32 -5.81 -7.65
C GLY A 16 3.28 -6.67 -6.83
N LEU A 17 4.56 -6.34 -6.90
CA LEU A 17 5.59 -7.01 -6.11
C LEU A 17 6.35 -5.98 -5.28
N VAL A 18 6.40 -6.18 -3.97
CA VAL A 18 7.14 -5.31 -3.05
C VAL A 18 8.37 -6.02 -2.51
N ASN A 19 9.48 -5.30 -2.44
CA ASN A 19 10.73 -5.83 -1.92
C ASN A 19 10.69 -5.86 -0.39
N SER A 20 10.86 -7.06 0.20
CA SER A 20 10.94 -7.20 1.66
C SER A 20 12.10 -6.37 2.22
N PRO A 21 11.88 -5.60 3.31
CA PRO A 21 12.95 -4.79 3.93
C PRO A 21 14.04 -5.64 4.61
N LYS A 22 13.74 -6.90 4.93
CA LYS A 22 14.70 -7.83 5.53
C LYS A 22 15.04 -8.95 4.57
N PRO A 23 16.27 -9.49 4.63
CA PRO A 23 16.66 -10.66 3.83
C PRO A 23 15.72 -11.83 4.04
N CYS A 24 15.45 -12.56 2.97
CA CYS A 24 14.65 -13.78 3.01
C CYS A 24 15.29 -14.82 3.95
N PRO A 25 14.51 -15.56 4.76
CA PRO A 25 15.02 -16.63 5.61
C PRO A 25 15.79 -17.72 4.86
N CYS A 26 15.62 -17.84 3.54
CA CYS A 26 16.40 -18.79 2.75
C CYS A 26 17.92 -18.57 2.82
N ALA A 27 18.38 -17.41 3.28
CA ALA A 27 19.80 -17.16 3.56
C ALA A 27 20.38 -18.20 4.55
N ASN A 28 19.60 -18.54 5.59
CA ASN A 28 20.01 -19.54 6.58
C ASN A 28 20.14 -20.96 5.99
N LEU A 29 19.31 -21.28 4.98
CA LEU A 29 19.41 -22.55 4.26
C LEU A 29 20.57 -22.56 3.26
N ALA A 30 20.86 -21.43 2.64
CA ALA A 30 21.95 -21.29 1.68
C ALA A 30 23.33 -21.50 2.33
N GLU A 31 23.49 -21.15 3.61
CA GLU A 31 24.70 -21.44 4.40
C GLU A 31 24.93 -22.95 4.55
N GLN A 32 23.87 -23.75 4.62
CA GLN A 32 23.94 -25.22 4.78
C GLN A 32 24.02 -25.96 3.44
N SER A 33 23.43 -25.38 2.39
CA SER A 33 23.39 -25.95 1.03
C SER A 33 23.48 -24.82 0.02
N PRO A 34 24.69 -24.40 -0.38
CA PRO A 34 24.87 -23.28 -1.29
C PRO A 34 24.23 -23.56 -2.66
N SER A 35 23.64 -22.51 -3.24
CA SER A 35 23.17 -22.55 -4.63
C SER A 35 24.32 -22.85 -5.59
N THR A 36 24.07 -23.66 -6.60
CA THR A 36 25.00 -23.92 -7.71
C THR A 36 25.04 -22.77 -8.71
N ASP A 37 24.11 -21.84 -8.63
CA ASP A 37 24.05 -20.65 -9.49
C ASP A 37 24.95 -19.54 -8.90
N SER A 38 26.03 -19.24 -9.62
CA SER A 38 26.97 -18.17 -9.22
C SER A 38 26.35 -16.76 -9.28
N MET A 39 25.21 -16.59 -9.97
CA MET A 39 24.53 -15.31 -10.11
C MET A 39 23.36 -15.11 -9.13
N ASN A 40 22.90 -16.18 -8.45
CA ASN A 40 21.81 -16.11 -7.48
C ASN A 40 22.09 -17.05 -6.30
N THR A 41 22.34 -16.48 -5.14
CA THR A 41 22.59 -17.21 -3.89
C THR A 41 21.32 -17.70 -3.19
N SER A 42 20.14 -17.29 -3.63
CA SER A 42 18.86 -17.71 -3.06
C SER A 42 18.52 -19.15 -3.42
N VAL A 43 18.13 -19.96 -2.43
CA VAL A 43 17.72 -21.36 -2.61
C VAL A 43 16.21 -21.56 -2.63
N CYS A 44 15.43 -20.56 -2.23
CA CYS A 44 13.96 -20.65 -2.24
C CYS A 44 13.38 -20.54 -3.66
N GLN A 45 12.18 -21.10 -3.82
CA GLN A 45 11.48 -21.23 -5.10
C GLN A 45 10.08 -20.58 -5.00
N PRO A 46 9.97 -19.26 -5.08
CA PRO A 46 8.70 -18.55 -4.96
C PRO A 46 7.69 -18.96 -6.06
N ARG A 47 6.45 -19.29 -5.66
CA ARG A 47 5.33 -19.44 -6.63
C ARG A 47 4.95 -18.11 -7.26
N THR A 48 4.98 -17.04 -6.47
CA THR A 48 4.71 -15.69 -6.94
C THR A 48 5.86 -14.77 -6.57
N GLY A 49 6.25 -13.91 -7.50
CA GLY A 49 7.42 -13.06 -7.33
C GLY A 49 8.72 -13.80 -7.58
N ARG A 50 9.77 -13.36 -6.92
CA ARG A 50 11.12 -13.95 -7.01
C ARG A 50 11.92 -13.66 -5.76
N CYS A 51 13.00 -14.40 -5.59
CA CYS A 51 14.02 -14.13 -4.59
C CYS A 51 15.38 -14.15 -5.28
N HIS A 52 16.12 -13.07 -5.18
CA HIS A 52 17.44 -12.95 -5.80
C HIS A 52 18.41 -12.39 -4.77
N ASN A 53 19.50 -13.13 -4.51
CA ASN A 53 20.47 -12.78 -3.47
C ASN A 53 19.79 -12.44 -2.13
N HIS A 54 18.82 -13.29 -1.76
CA HIS A 54 17.99 -13.17 -0.55
C HIS A 54 17.05 -11.94 -0.50
N ALA A 55 16.99 -11.12 -1.55
CA ALA A 55 15.98 -10.09 -1.69
C ALA A 55 14.68 -10.72 -2.19
N ARG A 56 13.69 -10.89 -1.29
CA ARG A 56 12.39 -11.49 -1.59
C ARG A 56 11.40 -10.43 -2.07
N LEU A 57 10.82 -10.65 -3.25
CA LEU A 57 9.66 -9.92 -3.73
C LEU A 57 8.39 -10.62 -3.25
N VAL A 58 7.54 -9.88 -2.54
CA VAL A 58 6.29 -10.37 -1.95
C VAL A 58 5.12 -9.80 -2.74
N PRO A 59 4.11 -10.61 -3.10
CA PRO A 59 2.96 -10.14 -3.86
C PRO A 59 2.06 -9.24 -3.01
N ILE A 60 1.56 -8.18 -3.65
CA ILE A 60 0.51 -7.29 -3.15
C ILE A 60 -0.57 -7.13 -4.21
N THR A 61 -1.80 -6.86 -3.79
CA THR A 61 -2.88 -6.51 -4.71
C THR A 61 -2.87 -5.01 -4.95
N LEU A 62 -2.81 -4.59 -6.21
CA LEU A 62 -2.98 -3.22 -6.65
C LEU A 62 -4.31 -3.10 -7.37
N ILE A 63 -5.11 -2.12 -6.98
CA ILE A 63 -6.40 -1.81 -7.60
C ILE A 63 -6.28 -0.44 -8.25
N ASP A 64 -6.37 -0.41 -9.58
CA ASP A 64 -6.47 0.84 -10.35
C ASP A 64 -7.94 1.24 -10.40
N VAL A 65 -8.31 2.21 -9.58
CA VAL A 65 -9.68 2.69 -9.47
C VAL A 65 -9.93 3.86 -10.44
N ALA A 66 -11.16 3.96 -10.94
CA ALA A 66 -11.57 5.08 -11.80
C ALA A 66 -11.32 6.42 -11.09
N GLY A 67 -10.86 7.43 -11.83
CA GLY A 67 -10.65 8.78 -11.29
C GLY A 67 -11.94 9.38 -10.69
N LEU A 68 -11.80 10.14 -9.62
CA LEU A 68 -12.90 10.82 -8.96
C LEU A 68 -13.30 12.06 -9.75
N VAL A 69 -14.60 12.21 -10.04
CA VAL A 69 -15.16 13.44 -10.62
C VAL A 69 -15.63 14.38 -9.52
N PRO A 70 -15.53 15.70 -9.69
CA PRO A 70 -16.14 16.67 -8.77
C PRO A 70 -17.62 16.40 -8.56
N GLY A 71 -18.05 16.31 -7.27
CA GLY A 71 -19.42 15.98 -6.89
C GLY A 71 -19.75 14.48 -6.88
N ALA A 72 -18.74 13.62 -6.87
CA ALA A 72 -18.92 12.17 -6.72
C ALA A 72 -19.60 11.81 -5.40
N SER A 73 -19.30 12.54 -4.32
CA SER A 73 -19.95 12.43 -3.01
C SER A 73 -21.45 12.75 -3.03
N GLU A 74 -21.91 13.55 -4.00
CA GLU A 74 -23.31 13.91 -4.22
C GLU A 74 -24.02 12.95 -5.20
N GLY A 75 -23.38 11.83 -5.57
CA GLY A 75 -23.94 10.84 -6.49
C GLY A 75 -23.77 11.18 -7.97
N ARG A 76 -22.93 12.16 -8.32
CA ARG A 76 -22.62 12.48 -9.72
C ARG A 76 -21.69 11.41 -10.31
N GLY A 77 -21.96 10.97 -11.48
CA GLY A 77 -21.17 9.97 -12.19
C GLY A 77 -21.23 8.59 -11.54
N ARG A 78 -20.09 7.89 -11.43
CA ARG A 78 -19.93 6.56 -10.82
C ARG A 78 -19.44 6.63 -9.37
N GLY A 79 -19.68 7.74 -8.66
CA GLY A 79 -19.17 7.97 -7.31
C GLY A 79 -19.42 6.81 -6.35
N ASN A 80 -20.62 6.23 -6.32
CA ASN A 80 -20.95 5.11 -5.44
C ASN A 80 -20.13 3.84 -5.76
N GLN A 81 -19.80 3.58 -7.02
CA GLN A 81 -18.98 2.43 -7.41
C GLN A 81 -17.52 2.63 -6.98
N PHE A 82 -16.96 3.81 -7.28
CA PHE A 82 -15.63 4.20 -6.83
C PHE A 82 -15.47 4.00 -5.30
N LEU A 83 -16.46 4.46 -4.54
CA LEU A 83 -16.45 4.39 -3.09
C LEU A 83 -16.56 2.93 -2.58
N SER A 84 -17.31 2.08 -3.29
CA SER A 84 -17.35 0.64 -3.03
C SER A 84 -16.00 -0.05 -3.30
N ASP A 85 -15.26 0.42 -4.30
CA ASP A 85 -13.93 -0.11 -4.62
C ASP A 85 -12.89 0.31 -3.56
N LEU A 86 -12.99 1.54 -3.05
CA LEU A 86 -12.14 2.02 -1.95
C LEU A 86 -12.30 1.21 -0.67
N SER A 87 -13.50 0.72 -0.37
CA SER A 87 -13.75 -0.08 0.84
C SER A 87 -12.95 -1.39 0.89
N ARG A 88 -12.35 -1.79 -0.24
CA ARG A 88 -11.50 -2.98 -0.36
C ARG A 88 -10.00 -2.67 -0.24
N CYS A 89 -9.63 -1.39 -0.13
CA CYS A 89 -8.25 -0.97 -0.08
C CYS A 89 -7.80 -0.73 1.35
N ASP A 90 -6.61 -1.23 1.71
CA ASP A 90 -5.99 -0.95 3.00
C ASP A 90 -5.33 0.43 3.04
N LEU A 91 -4.91 0.97 1.87
CA LEU A 91 -4.21 2.24 1.71
C LEU A 91 -4.48 2.81 0.32
N LEU A 92 -4.55 4.14 0.23
CA LEU A 92 -4.68 4.86 -1.04
C LEU A 92 -3.35 5.46 -1.47
N ILE A 93 -2.93 5.18 -2.70
CA ILE A 93 -1.81 5.88 -3.34
C ILE A 93 -2.39 6.94 -4.27
N GLN A 94 -2.31 8.19 -3.85
CA GLN A 94 -2.72 9.31 -4.69
C GLN A 94 -1.56 9.70 -5.60
N VAL A 95 -1.77 9.58 -6.91
CA VAL A 95 -0.79 9.96 -7.93
C VAL A 95 -1.07 11.38 -8.38
N ILE A 96 -0.10 12.26 -8.24
CA ILE A 96 -0.19 13.66 -8.66
C ILE A 96 0.90 14.00 -9.68
N ASP A 97 0.62 14.92 -10.61
CA ASP A 97 1.62 15.46 -11.54
C ASP A 97 2.42 16.59 -10.87
N ILE A 98 3.60 16.26 -10.32
CA ILE A 98 4.47 17.25 -9.69
C ILE A 98 5.22 18.12 -10.69
N SER A 99 5.26 17.74 -11.97
CA SER A 99 5.91 18.55 -13.02
C SER A 99 5.12 19.81 -13.39
N GLY A 100 3.79 19.76 -13.17
CA GLY A 100 2.89 20.85 -13.54
C GLY A 100 2.63 20.94 -15.04
N THR A 101 2.86 19.86 -15.77
CA THR A 101 2.65 19.84 -17.22
C THR A 101 1.21 19.58 -17.63
N THR A 102 0.35 19.16 -16.68
CA THR A 102 -1.07 18.92 -16.92
C THR A 102 -1.89 19.58 -15.81
N ASP A 103 -3.12 20.01 -16.14
CA ASP A 103 -4.12 20.47 -15.16
C ASP A 103 -4.91 19.31 -14.55
N LEU A 104 -5.90 19.63 -13.71
CA LEU A 104 -6.82 18.66 -13.08
C LEU A 104 -7.59 17.79 -14.08
N GLU A 105 -7.80 18.29 -15.28
CA GLU A 105 -8.52 17.60 -16.35
C GLU A 105 -7.56 16.82 -17.29
N GLY A 106 -6.26 16.81 -16.97
CA GLY A 106 -5.22 16.14 -17.74
C GLY A 106 -4.87 16.88 -19.03
N VAL A 107 -5.32 18.13 -19.21
CA VAL A 107 -5.01 18.94 -20.36
C VAL A 107 -3.58 19.49 -20.20
N PRO A 108 -2.72 19.41 -21.24
CA PRO A 108 -1.39 20.00 -21.17
C PRO A 108 -1.48 21.51 -20.93
N GLY A 109 -0.90 21.97 -19.82
CA GLY A 109 -0.81 23.38 -19.47
C GLY A 109 0.40 24.05 -20.13
N ASN A 110 0.30 25.35 -20.40
CA ASN A 110 1.38 26.13 -20.99
C ASN A 110 2.35 26.70 -19.95
N ASP A 111 1.96 26.73 -18.67
CA ASP A 111 2.78 27.28 -17.57
C ASP A 111 2.78 26.32 -16.38
N PRO A 112 3.94 25.70 -16.06
CA PRO A 112 4.09 24.83 -14.89
C PRO A 112 3.82 25.54 -13.55
N SER A 113 3.86 26.87 -13.48
CA SER A 113 3.60 27.65 -12.27
C SER A 113 2.10 27.72 -11.93
N GLU A 114 1.23 27.47 -12.90
CA GLU A 114 -0.23 27.48 -12.74
C GLU A 114 -0.78 26.13 -12.27
N SER A 115 0.05 25.07 -12.26
CA SER A 115 -0.42 23.75 -11.80
C SER A 115 -0.59 23.73 -10.28
N ASN A 116 -1.79 23.42 -9.86
CA ASN A 116 -2.18 23.42 -8.46
C ASN A 116 -2.22 22.01 -7.90
N SER A 117 -1.03 21.38 -7.75
CA SER A 117 -0.90 20.04 -7.19
C SER A 117 -1.54 19.92 -5.79
N GLU A 118 -1.61 21.02 -5.03
CA GLU A 118 -2.30 21.06 -3.73
C GLU A 118 -3.81 20.97 -3.88
N GLU A 119 -4.39 21.63 -4.88
CA GLU A 119 -5.82 21.58 -5.14
C GLU A 119 -6.24 20.17 -5.57
N GLU A 120 -5.43 19.53 -6.41
CA GLU A 120 -5.60 18.13 -6.82
C GLU A 120 -5.61 17.16 -5.63
N MET A 121 -4.68 17.36 -4.67
CA MET A 121 -4.65 16.55 -3.45
C MET A 121 -5.86 16.81 -2.56
N ARG A 122 -6.15 18.08 -2.27
CA ARG A 122 -7.24 18.50 -1.39
C ARG A 122 -8.60 18.07 -1.91
N PHE A 123 -8.78 18.06 -3.23
CA PHE A 123 -9.99 17.63 -3.89
C PHE A 123 -10.40 16.20 -3.49
N LEU A 124 -9.50 15.21 -3.61
CA LEU A 124 -9.77 13.82 -3.22
C LEU A 124 -10.18 13.73 -1.75
N TRP A 125 -9.46 14.42 -0.86
CA TRP A 125 -9.73 14.36 0.57
C TRP A 125 -11.09 14.96 0.91
N HIS A 126 -11.44 16.09 0.30
CA HIS A 126 -12.73 16.73 0.46
C HIS A 126 -13.89 15.85 -0.01
N GLU A 127 -13.74 15.19 -1.14
CA GLU A 127 -14.79 14.29 -1.65
C GLU A 127 -15.00 13.08 -0.72
N LEU A 128 -13.93 12.49 -0.20
CA LEU A 128 -14.00 11.39 0.77
C LEU A 128 -14.61 11.86 2.11
N ASP A 129 -14.21 13.02 2.61
CA ASP A 129 -14.74 13.59 3.85
C ASP A 129 -16.23 13.86 3.74
N ARG A 130 -16.68 14.45 2.63
CA ARG A 130 -18.11 14.71 2.35
C ARG A 130 -18.91 13.43 2.19
N TRP A 131 -18.32 12.42 1.58
CA TRP A 131 -18.98 11.14 1.44
C TRP A 131 -19.23 10.47 2.79
N ILE A 132 -18.21 10.38 3.65
CA ILE A 132 -18.34 9.85 5.01
C ILE A 132 -19.34 10.69 5.81
N LEU A 133 -19.27 12.03 5.68
CA LEU A 133 -20.22 12.96 6.28
C LEU A 133 -21.66 12.62 5.88
N GLY A 134 -21.94 12.42 4.60
CA GLY A 134 -23.28 12.05 4.12
C GLY A 134 -23.81 10.78 4.75
N ILE A 135 -22.95 9.75 4.90
CA ILE A 135 -23.32 8.51 5.59
C ILE A 135 -23.62 8.74 7.07
N ILE A 136 -22.81 9.56 7.75
CA ILE A 136 -22.99 9.85 9.18
C ILE A 136 -24.23 10.74 9.39
N GLN A 137 -24.44 11.78 8.60
CA GLN A 137 -25.53 12.74 8.73
C GLN A 137 -26.92 12.09 8.56
N ASP A 138 -27.02 11.05 7.73
CA ASP A 138 -28.31 10.39 7.55
C ASP A 138 -28.83 9.88 8.91
N GLN A 139 -29.98 10.45 9.36
CA GLN A 139 -30.60 10.17 10.66
C GLN A 139 -29.70 10.36 11.90
N TRP A 140 -28.62 11.18 11.82
CA TRP A 140 -27.66 11.38 12.91
C TRP A 140 -28.29 11.69 14.26
N LYS A 141 -29.21 12.66 14.30
CA LYS A 141 -29.87 13.08 15.54
C LYS A 141 -30.64 11.94 16.22
N ARG A 142 -31.22 11.05 15.44
CA ARG A 142 -31.97 9.89 15.95
C ARG A 142 -31.01 8.81 16.48
N THR A 143 -29.95 8.55 15.70
CA THR A 143 -28.96 7.50 16.01
C THR A 143 -28.16 7.88 17.25
N SER A 144 -27.65 9.11 17.33
CA SER A 144 -26.85 9.60 18.46
C SER A 144 -27.64 9.71 19.76
N ARG A 145 -28.94 10.11 19.71
CA ARG A 145 -29.82 10.08 20.89
C ARG A 145 -30.07 8.67 21.43
N ARG A 146 -30.22 7.67 20.56
CA ARG A 146 -30.36 6.27 20.99
C ARG A 146 -29.09 5.75 21.66
N ALA A 147 -27.94 6.20 21.23
CA ALA A 147 -26.64 5.84 21.80
C ALA A 147 -26.39 6.47 23.18
N GLN A 148 -27.13 7.54 23.57
CA GLN A 148 -26.91 8.32 24.78
C GLN A 148 -26.84 7.49 26.06
N GLY A 149 -27.76 6.51 26.22
CA GLY A 149 -27.85 5.68 27.42
C GLY A 149 -26.60 4.83 27.69
N ARG A 150 -25.72 4.63 26.69
CA ARG A 150 -24.49 3.85 26.77
C ARG A 150 -23.22 4.71 26.63
N GLY A 151 -23.39 6.05 26.66
CA GLY A 151 -22.27 7.00 26.59
C GLY A 151 -21.39 6.80 25.35
N ARG A 152 -20.08 6.96 25.53
CA ARG A 152 -19.08 6.79 24.46
C ARG A 152 -19.17 5.45 23.74
N GLN A 153 -19.36 4.35 24.47
CA GLN A 153 -19.47 3.02 23.87
C GLN A 153 -20.68 2.93 22.91
N GLY A 154 -21.82 3.51 23.31
CA GLY A 154 -23.00 3.59 22.44
C GLY A 154 -22.76 4.41 21.18
N LEU A 155 -21.99 5.49 21.28
CA LEU A 155 -21.61 6.32 20.13
C LEU A 155 -20.67 5.56 19.19
N GLU A 156 -19.67 4.83 19.72
CA GLU A 156 -18.79 3.97 18.92
C GLU A 156 -19.57 2.90 18.16
N GLU A 157 -20.48 2.21 18.82
CA GLU A 157 -21.33 1.19 18.19
C GLU A 157 -22.22 1.77 17.09
N ALA A 158 -22.79 2.95 17.34
CA ALA A 158 -23.64 3.65 16.38
C ALA A 158 -22.86 4.06 15.13
N LEU A 159 -21.62 4.51 15.28
CA LEU A 159 -20.73 4.86 14.17
C LEU A 159 -20.29 3.61 13.41
N LEU A 160 -19.92 2.54 14.12
CA LEU A 160 -19.56 1.27 13.48
C LEU A 160 -20.67 0.69 12.64
N ASP A 161 -21.91 0.69 13.14
CA ASP A 161 -23.08 0.22 12.40
C ASP A 161 -23.27 1.02 11.11
N ARG A 162 -23.17 2.33 11.21
CA ARG A 162 -23.29 3.24 10.08
C ARG A 162 -22.21 3.07 9.01
N LEU A 163 -20.98 2.85 9.46
CA LEU A 163 -19.79 2.77 8.61
C LEU A 163 -19.42 1.31 8.27
N SER A 164 -20.27 0.35 8.64
CA SER A 164 -20.02 -1.09 8.38
C SER A 164 -19.84 -1.38 6.90
N GLY A 165 -20.64 -0.74 6.04
CA GLY A 165 -20.51 -0.85 4.58
C GLY A 165 -19.20 -0.34 4.00
N LEU A 166 -18.47 0.49 4.77
CA LEU A 166 -17.13 0.98 4.41
C LEU A 166 -16.00 0.14 5.01
N GLY A 167 -16.31 -0.92 5.76
CA GLY A 167 -15.30 -1.71 6.44
C GLY A 167 -14.67 -1.03 7.66
N ALA A 168 -15.35 -0.04 8.28
CA ALA A 168 -14.84 0.66 9.45
C ALA A 168 -14.53 -0.31 10.59
N SER A 169 -13.30 -0.26 11.09
CA SER A 169 -12.88 -1.04 12.24
C SER A 169 -13.20 -0.31 13.55
N ARG A 170 -13.42 -1.06 14.64
CA ARG A 170 -13.58 -0.48 15.98
C ARG A 170 -12.38 0.40 16.36
N ARG A 171 -11.17 0.00 15.98
CA ARG A 171 -9.95 0.76 16.21
C ARG A 171 -10.01 2.15 15.55
N ALA A 172 -10.42 2.21 14.29
CA ALA A 172 -10.52 3.48 13.56
C ALA A 172 -11.53 4.44 14.18
N VAL A 173 -12.72 3.94 14.53
CA VAL A 173 -13.75 4.75 15.19
C VAL A 173 -13.30 5.23 16.57
N HIS A 174 -12.66 4.35 17.35
CA HIS A 174 -12.13 4.68 18.68
C HIS A 174 -11.06 5.79 18.58
N ALA A 175 -10.07 5.63 17.69
CA ALA A 175 -9.01 6.61 17.47
C ALA A 175 -9.58 7.97 17.01
N ALA A 176 -10.58 7.96 16.12
CA ALA A 176 -11.24 9.18 15.67
C ALA A 176 -11.94 9.91 16.81
N LEU A 177 -12.64 9.20 17.69
CA LEU A 177 -13.30 9.78 18.86
C LEU A 177 -12.29 10.26 19.92
N ASP A 178 -11.14 9.60 20.07
CA ASP A 178 -10.06 10.06 20.95
C ASP A 178 -9.49 11.40 20.46
N ALA A 179 -9.21 11.49 19.17
CA ALA A 179 -8.71 12.73 18.58
C ALA A 179 -9.68 13.91 18.72
N LEU A 180 -10.99 13.64 18.70
CA LEU A 180 -12.01 14.68 18.90
C LEU A 180 -12.26 15.05 20.36
N SER A 181 -11.98 14.15 21.30
CA SER A 181 -12.36 14.32 22.71
C SER A 181 -11.68 15.49 23.43
N SER A 182 -10.59 16.03 22.86
CA SER A 182 -9.92 17.23 23.38
C SER A 182 -10.70 18.52 23.14
N ASP A 183 -11.47 18.59 22.05
CA ASP A 183 -12.05 19.84 21.56
C ASP A 183 -13.58 19.80 21.46
N ILE A 184 -14.18 18.61 21.52
CA ILE A 184 -15.61 18.40 21.29
C ILE A 184 -16.24 17.57 22.41
N ASP A 185 -17.39 18.03 22.92
CA ASP A 185 -18.18 17.29 23.92
C ASP A 185 -18.81 16.02 23.30
N LEU A 186 -18.31 14.85 23.71
CA LEU A 186 -18.82 13.55 23.27
C LEU A 186 -20.10 13.12 24.03
N THR A 187 -20.53 13.87 25.06
CA THR A 187 -21.72 13.49 25.87
C THR A 187 -23.02 13.85 25.21
N SER A 188 -23.00 14.80 24.28
CA SER A 188 -24.20 15.32 23.60
C SER A 188 -24.07 15.33 22.07
N PRO A 189 -23.74 14.17 21.42
CA PRO A 189 -23.42 14.14 19.98
C PRO A 189 -24.59 14.49 19.06
N TRP A 190 -25.83 14.46 19.54
CA TRP A 190 -27.00 14.91 18.78
C TRP A 190 -27.08 16.44 18.60
N THR A 191 -26.28 17.20 19.35
CA THR A 191 -26.19 18.67 19.22
C THR A 191 -25.13 19.11 18.23
N TRP A 192 -24.29 18.18 17.74
CA TRP A 192 -23.25 18.51 16.80
C TRP A 192 -23.80 19.08 15.51
N ASP A 193 -23.20 20.14 15.06
CA ASP A 193 -23.49 20.78 13.79
C ASP A 193 -22.72 20.11 12.63
N ASP A 194 -22.99 20.56 11.42
CA ASP A 194 -22.35 20.00 10.22
C ASP A 194 -20.83 20.19 10.22
N SER A 195 -20.32 21.24 10.84
CA SER A 195 -18.87 21.49 10.95
C SER A 195 -18.20 20.46 11.85
N THR A 196 -18.81 20.15 12.99
CA THR A 196 -18.36 19.11 13.91
C THR A 196 -18.40 17.73 13.28
N LEU A 197 -19.48 17.39 12.54
CA LEU A 197 -19.60 16.15 11.83
C LEU A 197 -18.59 16.02 10.67
N LEU A 198 -18.23 17.14 10.03
CA LEU A 198 -17.19 17.14 9.00
C LEU A 198 -15.79 16.86 9.63
N ILE A 199 -15.49 17.44 10.78
CA ILE A 199 -14.24 17.13 11.51
C ILE A 199 -14.20 15.64 11.89
N LEU A 200 -15.31 15.08 12.41
CA LEU A 200 -15.42 13.64 12.69
C LEU A 200 -15.17 12.82 11.43
N SER A 201 -15.80 13.18 10.32
CA SER A 201 -15.65 12.48 9.03
C SER A 201 -14.21 12.50 8.53
N SER A 202 -13.55 13.66 8.60
CA SER A 202 -12.15 13.81 8.21
C SER A 202 -11.23 12.97 9.10
N THR A 203 -11.49 12.92 10.41
CA THR A 203 -10.70 12.11 11.34
C THR A 203 -10.91 10.61 11.10
N ILE A 204 -12.16 10.18 10.88
CA ILE A 204 -12.47 8.79 10.52
C ILE A 204 -11.79 8.40 9.20
N ARG A 205 -11.84 9.29 8.18
CA ARG A 205 -11.17 9.04 6.90
C ARG A 205 -9.67 8.80 7.07
N LYS A 206 -9.00 9.62 7.89
CA LYS A 206 -7.56 9.48 8.14
C LYS A 206 -7.21 8.10 8.70
N GLU A 207 -8.05 7.59 9.60
CA GLU A 207 -7.87 6.28 10.22
C GLU A 207 -8.25 5.09 9.30
N MET A 208 -9.27 5.29 8.47
CA MET A 208 -9.75 4.22 7.58
C MET A 208 -8.99 4.13 6.26
N PHE A 209 -8.61 5.28 5.71
CA PHE A 209 -7.99 5.41 4.40
C PHE A 209 -6.69 6.19 4.51
N PRO A 210 -5.61 5.59 5.04
CA PRO A 210 -4.31 6.23 5.02
C PRO A 210 -3.91 6.53 3.57
N ILE A 211 -3.38 7.73 3.34
CA ILE A 211 -3.02 8.22 2.01
C ILE A 211 -1.52 8.39 1.92
N LEU A 212 -0.95 7.89 0.84
CA LEU A 212 0.44 8.08 0.44
C LEU A 212 0.47 8.80 -0.90
N ILE A 213 1.27 9.86 -1.03
CA ILE A 213 1.37 10.62 -2.26
C ILE A 213 2.53 10.13 -3.13
N ALA A 214 2.20 9.74 -4.35
CA ALA A 214 3.16 9.49 -5.41
C ALA A 214 3.28 10.76 -6.26
N ALA A 215 4.31 11.59 -6.00
CA ALA A 215 4.63 12.75 -6.81
C ALA A 215 5.26 12.28 -8.13
N ASN A 216 4.41 12.03 -9.13
CA ASN A 216 4.80 11.47 -10.41
C ASN A 216 5.37 12.53 -11.35
N LYS A 217 6.07 12.10 -12.41
CA LYS A 217 6.83 12.94 -13.34
C LYS A 217 7.96 13.73 -12.64
N SER A 218 8.47 13.21 -11.51
CA SER A 218 9.55 13.86 -10.75
C SER A 218 10.86 13.98 -11.52
N ASP A 219 11.06 13.16 -12.53
CA ASP A 219 12.22 13.19 -13.42
C ASP A 219 12.27 14.44 -14.31
N VAL A 220 11.15 15.11 -14.52
CA VAL A 220 11.06 16.36 -15.32
C VAL A 220 10.59 17.56 -14.50
N ALA A 221 10.21 17.39 -13.25
CA ALA A 221 9.76 18.45 -12.36
C ALA A 221 10.83 19.52 -12.10
N ALA A 222 10.44 20.76 -11.85
CA ALA A 222 11.35 21.81 -11.45
C ALA A 222 11.99 21.52 -10.09
N SER A 223 13.24 21.96 -9.90
CA SER A 223 13.97 21.79 -8.64
C SER A 223 13.23 22.44 -7.48
N GLY A 224 13.18 21.75 -6.34
CA GLY A 224 12.57 22.25 -5.10
C GLY A 224 11.05 22.00 -4.96
N ARG A 225 10.32 21.63 -6.03
CA ARG A 225 8.85 21.39 -5.92
C ARG A 225 8.50 20.24 -4.99
N ILE A 226 9.28 19.16 -5.03
CA ILE A 226 9.04 17.99 -4.17
C ILE A 226 9.28 18.34 -2.71
N GLU A 227 10.35 19.09 -2.42
CA GLU A 227 10.67 19.55 -1.07
C GLU A 227 9.63 20.55 -0.56
N ALA A 228 9.16 21.47 -1.41
CA ALA A 228 8.06 22.36 -1.06
C ALA A 228 6.82 21.56 -0.66
N LEU A 229 6.39 20.60 -1.49
CA LEU A 229 5.25 19.75 -1.20
C LEU A 229 5.40 18.95 0.11
N LYS A 230 6.59 18.41 0.38
CA LYS A 230 6.86 17.71 1.65
C LYS A 230 6.75 18.63 2.85
N ASN A 231 7.21 19.87 2.74
CA ASN A 231 7.12 20.87 3.81
C ASN A 231 5.66 21.24 4.07
N ASP A 232 4.86 21.47 3.03
CA ASP A 232 3.44 21.82 3.13
C ASP A 232 2.63 20.71 3.81
N LEU A 233 3.03 19.45 3.60
CA LEU A 233 2.36 18.28 4.17
C LEU A 233 2.97 17.79 5.49
N SER A 234 4.04 18.41 5.97
CA SER A 234 4.77 17.95 7.17
C SER A 234 3.89 17.84 8.41
N GLU A 235 2.96 18.78 8.60
CA GLU A 235 2.02 18.80 9.74
C GLU A 235 0.86 17.79 9.56
N SER A 236 0.57 17.39 8.34
CA SER A 236 -0.55 16.45 8.04
C SER A 236 -0.21 14.99 8.31
N GLY A 237 1.08 14.66 8.52
CA GLY A 237 1.57 13.29 8.67
C GLY A 237 1.52 12.47 7.37
N ILE A 238 1.24 13.10 6.22
CA ILE A 238 1.13 12.43 4.92
C ILE A 238 2.51 12.36 4.27
N SER A 239 2.91 11.15 3.90
CA SER A 239 4.18 10.91 3.24
C SER A 239 4.11 11.19 1.74
N VAL A 240 5.20 11.74 1.19
CA VAL A 240 5.36 12.04 -0.25
C VAL A 240 6.58 11.31 -0.79
N VAL A 241 6.39 10.58 -1.88
CA VAL A 241 7.47 9.89 -2.58
C VAL A 241 7.58 10.41 -4.00
N ALA A 242 8.78 10.86 -4.37
CA ALA A 242 9.10 11.21 -5.76
C ALA A 242 9.08 9.96 -6.62
N THR A 243 8.31 9.96 -7.70
CA THR A 243 8.17 8.83 -8.62
C THR A 243 8.26 9.26 -10.08
N SER A 244 8.63 8.33 -10.95
CA SER A 244 8.52 8.48 -12.40
C SER A 244 8.07 7.17 -13.02
N ALA A 245 6.79 7.10 -13.37
CA ALA A 245 6.18 5.91 -13.97
C ALA A 245 6.74 5.64 -15.38
N ASP A 246 6.97 6.69 -16.18
CA ASP A 246 7.54 6.57 -17.52
C ASP A 246 8.98 6.04 -17.48
N THR A 247 9.81 6.58 -16.57
CA THR A 247 11.18 6.11 -16.35
C THR A 247 11.19 4.64 -15.89
N HIS A 248 10.26 4.26 -15.02
CA HIS A 248 10.13 2.87 -14.55
C HIS A 248 9.75 1.91 -15.68
N LEU A 249 8.75 2.26 -16.48
CA LEU A 249 8.32 1.45 -17.63
C LEU A 249 9.44 1.30 -18.64
N THR A 250 10.17 2.37 -18.91
CA THR A 250 11.34 2.36 -19.81
C THR A 250 12.44 1.45 -19.25
N LEU A 251 12.74 1.54 -17.96
CA LEU A 251 13.70 0.66 -17.28
C LEU A 251 13.30 -0.83 -17.41
N GLN A 252 12.04 -1.17 -17.12
CA GLN A 252 11.55 -2.54 -17.26
C GLN A 252 11.69 -3.08 -18.68
N ARG A 253 11.40 -2.26 -19.70
CA ARG A 253 11.59 -2.63 -21.12
C ARG A 253 13.05 -2.89 -21.45
N VAL A 254 13.95 -2.05 -20.96
CA VAL A 254 15.40 -2.20 -21.14
C VAL A 254 15.91 -3.48 -20.49
N GLU A 255 15.51 -3.75 -19.24
CA GLU A 255 15.88 -4.97 -18.51
C GLU A 255 15.32 -6.24 -19.19
N THR A 256 14.05 -6.21 -19.61
CA THR A 256 13.41 -7.33 -20.32
C THR A 256 14.09 -7.61 -21.67
N SER A 257 14.58 -6.57 -22.36
CA SER A 257 15.33 -6.76 -23.62
C SER A 257 16.76 -7.30 -23.40
N GLY A 258 17.24 -7.38 -22.16
CA GLY A 258 18.59 -7.81 -21.82
C GLY A 258 19.69 -6.83 -22.23
N LEU A 259 19.36 -5.59 -22.54
CA LEU A 259 20.35 -4.55 -22.93
C LEU A 259 21.16 -4.01 -21.76
N ALA A 260 20.46 -3.72 -20.65
CA ALA A 260 21.06 -3.23 -19.42
C ALA A 260 20.23 -3.69 -18.22
N LYS A 261 20.80 -3.65 -17.03
CA LYS A 261 20.13 -3.87 -15.74
C LYS A 261 20.44 -2.72 -14.80
N GLN A 262 19.51 -2.38 -13.93
CA GLN A 262 19.78 -1.44 -12.86
C GLN A 262 20.59 -2.13 -11.76
N ASP A 263 21.72 -1.56 -11.43
CA ASP A 263 22.49 -1.92 -10.25
C ASP A 263 21.74 -1.45 -8.99
N ARG A 264 21.49 -2.35 -8.06
CA ARG A 264 20.68 -2.06 -6.87
C ARG A 264 21.37 -1.21 -5.82
N GLU A 265 22.70 -1.22 -5.81
CA GLU A 265 23.48 -0.47 -4.82
C GLU A 265 23.68 0.97 -5.28
N THR A 266 24.02 1.15 -6.56
CA THR A 266 24.29 2.47 -7.14
C THR A 266 23.07 3.12 -7.77
N GLY A 267 22.01 2.34 -8.08
CA GLY A 267 20.85 2.80 -8.84
C GLY A 267 21.12 3.08 -10.32
N GLN A 268 22.36 2.91 -10.77
CA GLN A 268 22.78 3.19 -12.15
C GLN A 268 22.54 2.00 -13.09
N LEU A 269 22.46 2.27 -14.38
CA LEU A 269 22.36 1.24 -15.40
C LEU A 269 23.72 0.61 -15.71
N VAL A 270 23.76 -0.71 -15.63
CA VAL A 270 24.91 -1.52 -16.08
C VAL A 270 24.53 -2.19 -17.39
N ILE A 271 25.32 -1.91 -18.42
CA ILE A 271 25.12 -2.48 -19.76
C ILE A 271 25.50 -3.96 -19.72
N THR A 272 24.54 -4.83 -20.01
CA THR A 272 24.73 -6.30 -20.02
C THR A 272 25.06 -6.84 -21.41
N ASN A 273 24.56 -6.18 -22.47
CA ASN A 273 24.79 -6.62 -23.86
C ASN A 273 25.38 -5.47 -24.72
N LYS A 274 26.71 -5.39 -24.73
CA LYS A 274 27.43 -4.37 -25.51
C LYS A 274 27.32 -4.57 -27.03
N SER A 275 27.17 -5.79 -27.50
CA SER A 275 27.07 -6.10 -28.94
C SER A 275 25.76 -5.68 -29.58
N ALA A 276 24.70 -5.51 -28.78
CA ALA A 276 23.41 -5.05 -29.25
C ALA A 276 23.24 -3.51 -29.19
N LEU A 277 24.29 -2.76 -28.83
CA LEU A 277 24.26 -1.30 -28.72
C LEU A 277 24.61 -0.66 -30.06
N ASP A 278 23.62 -0.01 -30.65
CA ASP A 278 23.82 1.03 -31.64
C ASP A 278 23.89 2.42 -30.99
N GLU A 279 24.24 3.45 -31.75
CA GLU A 279 24.37 4.82 -31.24
C GLU A 279 23.05 5.35 -30.66
N ARG A 280 21.91 5.04 -31.27
CA ARG A 280 20.58 5.46 -30.80
C ARG A 280 20.25 4.84 -29.44
N ARG A 281 20.51 3.54 -29.26
CA ARG A 281 20.29 2.82 -27.99
C ARG A 281 21.24 3.35 -26.91
N ARG A 282 22.48 3.65 -27.26
CA ARG A 282 23.45 4.22 -26.32
C ARG A 282 22.96 5.55 -25.76
N LEU A 283 22.53 6.47 -26.62
CA LEU A 283 22.00 7.79 -26.24
C LEU A 283 20.72 7.64 -25.37
N ALA A 284 19.84 6.69 -25.72
CA ALA A 284 18.62 6.43 -24.93
C ALA A 284 18.94 5.90 -23.53
N LEU A 285 19.94 5.02 -23.39
CA LEU A 285 20.38 4.53 -22.07
C LEU A 285 21.07 5.61 -21.25
N GLU A 286 21.86 6.49 -21.86
CA GLU A 286 22.45 7.65 -21.20
C GLU A 286 21.39 8.61 -20.66
N GLU A 287 20.36 8.88 -21.45
CA GLU A 287 19.23 9.71 -21.01
C GLU A 287 18.44 9.05 -19.88
N LEU A 288 18.14 7.76 -19.99
CA LEU A 288 17.50 6.98 -18.92
C LEU A 288 18.32 7.04 -17.63
N ASN A 289 19.64 6.89 -17.73
CA ASN A 289 20.52 6.94 -16.56
C ASN A 289 20.54 8.34 -15.90
N LYS A 290 20.46 9.42 -16.69
CA LYS A 290 20.32 10.79 -16.16
C LYS A 290 19.00 10.96 -15.39
N ARG A 291 17.88 10.45 -15.93
CA ARG A 291 16.57 10.50 -15.26
C ARG A 291 16.60 9.72 -13.96
N LEU A 292 17.16 8.51 -13.95
CA LEU A 292 17.31 7.70 -12.73
C LEU A 292 18.16 8.42 -11.67
N ALA A 293 19.28 9.04 -12.09
CA ALA A 293 20.17 9.77 -11.18
C ALA A 293 19.47 10.99 -10.54
N ARG A 294 18.56 11.66 -11.26
CA ARG A 294 17.89 12.88 -10.80
C ARG A 294 17.02 12.67 -9.56
N ILE A 295 16.35 11.51 -9.46
CA ILE A 295 15.45 11.17 -8.34
C ILE A 295 15.92 9.97 -7.52
N GLY A 296 17.14 9.48 -7.76
CA GLY A 296 17.69 8.33 -7.04
C GLY A 296 17.00 7.01 -7.35
N GLY A 297 16.62 6.79 -8.60
CA GLY A 297 15.89 5.62 -9.08
C GLY A 297 14.55 5.99 -9.73
N THR A 298 13.56 5.09 -9.70
CA THR A 298 12.21 5.38 -10.22
C THR A 298 11.22 5.79 -9.14
N GLY A 299 11.59 5.63 -7.87
CA GLY A 299 10.76 5.90 -6.70
C GLY A 299 9.70 4.84 -6.38
N LEU A 300 9.35 3.95 -7.33
CA LEU A 300 8.23 3.01 -7.13
C LEU A 300 8.51 1.96 -6.06
N ASP A 301 9.72 1.40 -6.01
CA ASP A 301 10.09 0.43 -4.96
C ASP A 301 10.00 1.08 -3.57
N LYS A 302 10.49 2.31 -3.43
CA LYS A 302 10.39 3.09 -2.20
C LYS A 302 8.93 3.37 -1.82
N LEU A 303 8.09 3.74 -2.81
CA LEU A 303 6.66 4.00 -2.62
C LEU A 303 5.96 2.76 -2.06
N LEU A 304 6.14 1.60 -2.70
CA LEU A 304 5.48 0.36 -2.29
C LEU A 304 6.00 -0.15 -0.94
N ARG A 305 7.30 -0.02 -0.66
CA ARG A 305 7.87 -0.38 0.65
C ARG A 305 7.31 0.48 1.76
N LEU A 306 7.27 1.79 1.57
CA LEU A 306 6.69 2.73 2.54
C LEU A 306 5.20 2.43 2.78
N ALA A 307 4.44 2.17 1.72
CA ALA A 307 3.02 1.79 1.83
C ALA A 307 2.83 0.54 2.68
N VAL A 308 3.54 -0.53 2.37
CA VAL A 308 3.30 -1.86 2.94
C VAL A 308 3.90 -2.01 4.33
N PHE A 309 5.15 -1.57 4.53
CA PHE A 309 5.90 -1.90 5.75
C PHE A 309 5.90 -0.78 6.77
N ASP A 310 5.83 0.49 6.34
CA ASP A 310 5.88 1.62 7.27
C ASP A 310 4.48 2.16 7.60
N ILE A 311 3.59 2.31 6.60
CA ILE A 311 2.24 2.86 6.83
C ILE A 311 1.25 1.76 7.24
N LEU A 312 1.22 0.64 6.51
CA LEU A 312 0.32 -0.48 6.82
C LEU A 312 0.88 -1.43 7.89
N ASP A 313 2.12 -1.21 8.32
CA ASP A 313 2.80 -2.01 9.34
C ASP A 313 2.64 -3.52 9.12
N ARG A 314 2.99 -3.99 7.90
CA ARG A 314 2.89 -5.40 7.53
C ARG A 314 4.17 -6.14 7.86
N ILE A 315 4.01 -7.39 8.31
CA ILE A 315 5.10 -8.35 8.47
C ILE A 315 5.02 -9.41 7.38
N VAL A 316 6.17 -10.00 7.04
CA VAL A 316 6.24 -11.14 6.10
C VAL A 316 6.39 -12.42 6.90
N CYS A 317 5.49 -13.39 6.66
CA CYS A 317 5.56 -14.73 7.25
C CYS A 317 5.55 -15.79 6.14
N TYR A 318 6.19 -16.92 6.42
CA TYR A 318 6.40 -18.01 5.46
C TYR A 318 5.73 -19.28 5.97
N PRO A 319 4.53 -19.65 5.47
CA PRO A 319 3.91 -20.92 5.80
C PRO A 319 4.65 -22.07 5.12
N VAL A 320 4.89 -23.17 5.85
CA VAL A 320 5.56 -24.37 5.36
C VAL A 320 4.83 -25.65 5.79
N GLY A 321 5.00 -26.72 5.02
CA GLY A 321 4.49 -28.04 5.35
C GLY A 321 5.48 -28.88 6.16
N ASP A 322 6.79 -28.67 5.92
CA ASP A 322 7.90 -29.33 6.62
C ASP A 322 8.77 -28.28 7.32
N ASP A 323 8.81 -28.32 8.64
CA ASP A 323 9.54 -27.41 9.50
C ASP A 323 11.06 -27.65 9.53
N ASN A 324 11.54 -28.81 9.08
CA ASN A 324 12.97 -29.10 8.99
C ASN A 324 13.57 -28.62 7.67
N LYS A 325 12.85 -28.83 6.56
CA LYS A 325 13.30 -28.49 5.20
C LYS A 325 12.81 -27.13 4.72
N TRP A 326 11.85 -26.54 5.41
CA TRP A 326 11.15 -25.32 5.04
C TRP A 326 10.47 -25.39 3.67
N THR A 327 9.88 -26.56 3.39
CA THR A 327 9.19 -26.83 2.14
C THR A 327 7.69 -26.92 2.34
N ASP A 328 6.95 -26.79 1.25
CA ASP A 328 5.56 -27.25 1.19
C ASP A 328 5.47 -28.78 1.10
N VAL A 329 4.25 -29.28 0.82
CA VAL A 329 3.97 -30.72 0.64
C VAL A 329 4.60 -31.31 -0.60
N ASP A 330 4.91 -30.47 -1.59
CA ASP A 330 5.54 -30.87 -2.87
C ASP A 330 7.07 -30.75 -2.82
N GLY A 331 7.64 -30.34 -1.69
CA GLY A 331 9.08 -30.20 -1.51
C GLY A 331 9.64 -28.87 -2.04
N VAL A 332 8.79 -27.88 -2.35
CA VAL A 332 9.20 -26.56 -2.85
C VAL A 332 9.65 -25.69 -1.65
N ILE A 333 10.87 -25.14 -1.69
CA ILE A 333 11.44 -24.37 -0.61
C ILE A 333 10.84 -22.98 -0.54
N LEU A 334 10.25 -22.61 0.60
CA LEU A 334 9.64 -21.30 0.90
C LEU A 334 8.82 -20.75 -0.29
N PRO A 335 7.83 -21.52 -0.81
CA PRO A 335 7.11 -21.13 -2.03
C PRO A 335 6.31 -19.84 -1.81
N ASP A 336 5.71 -19.68 -0.64
CA ASP A 336 4.80 -18.59 -0.33
C ASP A 336 5.41 -17.65 0.71
N ALA A 337 5.12 -16.36 0.54
CA ALA A 337 5.44 -15.29 1.47
C ALA A 337 4.17 -14.45 1.64
N LEU A 338 3.60 -14.44 2.84
CA LEU A 338 2.35 -13.77 3.14
C LEU A 338 2.59 -12.50 3.94
N LEU A 339 1.86 -11.44 3.58
CA LEU A 339 1.83 -10.18 4.30
C LEU A 339 0.71 -10.22 5.33
N LEU A 340 1.04 -10.03 6.59
CA LEU A 340 0.10 -9.95 7.70
C LEU A 340 0.24 -8.60 8.40
N PRO A 341 -0.83 -8.07 9.03
CA PRO A 341 -0.69 -6.94 9.94
C PRO A 341 0.28 -7.28 11.08
N ALA A 342 1.08 -6.30 11.52
CA ALA A 342 1.86 -6.47 12.75
C ALA A 342 0.94 -6.79 13.94
N GLY A 343 1.37 -7.70 14.81
CA GLY A 343 0.54 -8.21 15.89
C GLY A 343 -0.38 -9.38 15.51
N SER A 344 -0.37 -9.83 14.25
CA SER A 344 -1.07 -11.06 13.84
C SER A 344 -0.53 -12.28 14.55
N THR A 345 -1.44 -13.22 14.84
CA THR A 345 -1.15 -14.44 15.57
C THR A 345 -0.89 -15.63 14.65
N ALA A 346 -0.40 -16.73 15.21
CA ALA A 346 -0.25 -17.99 14.47
C ALA A 346 -1.57 -18.51 13.89
N LYS A 347 -2.70 -18.25 14.56
CA LYS A 347 -4.03 -18.58 14.06
C LYS A 347 -4.47 -17.68 12.91
N ASP A 348 -4.12 -16.39 12.94
CA ASP A 348 -4.40 -15.46 11.83
C ASP A 348 -3.64 -15.88 10.57
N LEU A 349 -2.38 -16.31 10.71
CA LEU A 349 -1.64 -16.89 9.60
C LEU A 349 -2.35 -18.13 9.03
N ALA A 350 -2.87 -19.01 9.88
CA ALA A 350 -3.60 -20.20 9.43
C ALA A 350 -4.83 -19.82 8.60
N TYR A 351 -5.62 -18.85 9.04
CA TYR A 351 -6.74 -18.30 8.26
C TYR A 351 -6.30 -17.65 6.95
N SER A 352 -5.16 -16.99 6.93
CA SER A 352 -4.62 -16.37 5.72
C SER A 352 -4.16 -17.38 4.67
N VAL A 353 -3.81 -18.62 5.09
CA VAL A 353 -3.48 -19.72 4.18
C VAL A 353 -4.76 -20.40 3.68
N HIS A 354 -5.64 -20.81 4.59
CA HIS A 354 -6.93 -21.40 4.27
C HIS A 354 -7.87 -21.38 5.49
N THR A 355 -9.17 -21.14 5.26
CA THR A 355 -10.18 -21.10 6.33
C THR A 355 -10.19 -22.38 7.19
N ASP A 356 -10.11 -23.55 6.54
CA ASP A 356 -10.12 -24.84 7.26
C ASP A 356 -8.90 -25.00 8.19
N LEU A 357 -7.74 -24.44 7.82
CA LEU A 357 -6.56 -24.46 8.69
C LEU A 357 -6.74 -23.54 9.90
N GLY A 358 -7.44 -22.42 9.75
CA GLY A 358 -7.80 -21.53 10.84
C GLY A 358 -8.82 -22.14 11.79
N ASP A 359 -9.89 -22.74 11.25
CA ASP A 359 -10.95 -23.40 12.02
C ASP A 359 -10.43 -24.66 12.73
N GLY A 360 -9.62 -25.45 12.03
CA GLY A 360 -9.00 -26.67 12.54
C GLY A 360 -7.72 -26.46 13.35
N PHE A 361 -7.30 -25.20 13.62
CA PHE A 361 -6.01 -24.90 14.24
C PHE A 361 -5.82 -25.60 15.58
N ILE A 362 -4.71 -26.33 15.73
CA ILE A 362 -4.31 -27.00 16.97
C ILE A 362 -3.13 -26.27 17.61
N ARG A 363 -2.08 -26.06 16.83
CA ARG A 363 -0.82 -25.42 17.21
C ARG A 363 -0.03 -25.05 15.96
N ALA A 364 1.03 -24.28 16.12
CA ALA A 364 2.02 -24.07 15.07
C ALA A 364 3.43 -24.41 15.57
N THR A 365 4.37 -24.57 14.66
CA THR A 365 5.80 -24.72 14.96
C THR A 365 6.57 -23.62 14.22
N ASN A 366 7.36 -22.83 14.94
CA ASN A 366 8.31 -21.91 14.29
C ASN A 366 9.53 -22.72 13.83
N ALA A 367 9.66 -22.90 12.54
CA ALA A 367 10.68 -23.74 11.93
C ALA A 367 12.12 -23.19 12.09
N ARG A 368 12.26 -21.87 12.37
CA ARG A 368 13.58 -21.26 12.62
C ARG A 368 14.11 -21.55 14.03
N THR A 369 13.21 -21.70 14.99
CA THR A 369 13.57 -21.85 16.41
C THR A 369 13.20 -23.21 16.99
N GLY A 370 12.41 -24.02 16.28
CA GLY A 370 11.86 -25.30 16.75
C GLY A 370 10.78 -25.17 17.83
N ARG A 371 10.35 -23.95 18.17
CA ARG A 371 9.38 -23.70 19.25
C ARG A 371 7.95 -24.00 18.80
N THR A 372 7.21 -24.66 19.68
CA THR A 372 5.74 -24.79 19.51
C THR A 372 5.04 -23.51 19.91
N LEU A 373 4.08 -23.07 19.09
CA LEU A 373 3.34 -21.83 19.25
C LEU A 373 1.85 -22.14 19.46
N GLY A 374 1.22 -21.44 20.40
CA GLY A 374 -0.23 -21.45 20.60
C GLY A 374 -0.96 -20.57 19.58
N ALA A 375 -2.30 -20.63 19.62
CA ALA A 375 -3.15 -19.85 18.71
C ALA A 375 -2.91 -18.34 18.79
N ASP A 376 -2.75 -17.81 20.01
CA ASP A 376 -2.62 -16.37 20.29
C ASP A 376 -1.16 -15.89 20.27
N HIS A 377 -0.21 -16.74 19.86
CA HIS A 377 1.18 -16.33 19.77
C HIS A 377 1.36 -15.32 18.64
N VAL A 378 1.85 -14.12 18.97
CA VAL A 378 2.10 -13.04 18.03
C VAL A 378 3.33 -13.39 17.19
N LEU A 379 3.18 -13.31 15.88
CA LEU A 379 4.23 -13.59 14.91
C LEU A 379 5.18 -12.42 14.71
N GLU A 380 6.42 -12.74 14.39
CA GLU A 380 7.46 -11.78 14.08
C GLU A 380 7.79 -11.76 12.58
N PHE A 381 8.43 -10.68 12.14
CA PHE A 381 8.89 -10.52 10.76
C PHE A 381 9.89 -11.63 10.38
N ASN A 382 9.64 -12.30 9.26
CA ASN A 382 10.41 -13.45 8.75
C ASN A 382 10.21 -14.76 9.50
N ASP A 383 9.14 -14.91 10.26
CA ASP A 383 8.80 -16.20 10.84
C ASP A 383 8.48 -17.23 9.75
N VAL A 384 9.07 -18.43 9.91
CA VAL A 384 8.79 -19.61 9.07
C VAL A 384 7.95 -20.56 9.90
N ILE A 385 6.69 -20.76 9.51
CA ILE A 385 5.67 -21.36 10.37
C ILE A 385 5.06 -22.60 9.72
N ARG A 386 5.15 -23.74 10.42
CA ARG A 386 4.36 -24.92 10.12
C ARG A 386 3.07 -24.90 10.95
N ILE A 387 1.93 -24.97 10.25
CA ILE A 387 0.59 -25.02 10.86
C ILE A 387 0.19 -26.47 11.04
N HIS A 388 -0.30 -26.81 12.24
CA HIS A 388 -0.89 -28.09 12.57
C HIS A 388 -2.38 -27.89 12.81
N ALA A 389 -3.21 -28.45 11.93
CA ALA A 389 -4.66 -28.35 12.00
C ALA A 389 -5.32 -29.74 11.90
N LYS A 390 -6.55 -29.87 12.41
CA LYS A 390 -7.40 -31.02 12.10
C LYS A 390 -7.90 -30.85 10.68
N THR A 391 -7.68 -31.84 9.84
CA THR A 391 -8.26 -31.98 8.52
C THR A 391 -9.61 -32.68 8.61
#